data_ae3e9f8c736153d4b8242c69c3838946
#
_entry.id   ae3e9f8c736153d4b8242c69c3838946
#
_cell.length_a   1.000
_cell.length_b   1.000
_cell.length_c   1.000
_cell.angle_alpha   90.00
_cell.angle_beta   90.00
_cell.angle_gamma   90.00
#
_symmetry.space_group_name_H-M   'P 1'
#
loop_
_entity.id
_entity.type
_entity.pdbx_description
1 polymer ?
#
loop_
_entity_poly.entity_id
_entity_poly.type
_entity_poly.pdbx_seq_one_letter_code
_entity_poly.pdbx_strand_id
1 'polypeptide(L)'
;MKDAVLVQIQRIAGQYKAIQKVVLFGSRARQDHEPQSDYDIAVFAPALTGREQVLFRNELECIDTFHKIDVVFIEKRQKGSELYHHILRDGVILMDKFQIKLNNFQNAVARLHEALEEAQMNNSLTVRDGVIQRFEFTSELAWKTVREYLLTLEVSDINNPKNVMGEAYRNQLITDEDGWLQILRDRNTTSHIYDDGEAEEIFSRIAGGHIILFDELLHKLSAVR
;
A
#
# COMPACT_ATOMS: atom_id res chain seq x y z
N MET A 1 11.26 -12.55 21.02
CA MET A 1 12.11 -12.89 19.86
C MET A 1 11.17 -13.13 18.69
N LYS A 2 11.36 -12.48 17.52
CA LYS A 2 10.50 -12.73 16.36
C LYS A 2 10.74 -14.16 15.85
N ASP A 3 9.67 -14.90 15.58
CA ASP A 3 9.74 -16.26 15.01
C ASP A 3 10.47 -16.21 13.64
N ALA A 4 11.58 -16.92 13.52
CA ALA A 4 12.45 -16.88 12.34
C ALA A 4 11.75 -17.45 11.09
N VAL A 5 10.85 -18.44 11.25
CA VAL A 5 10.06 -19.01 10.15
C VAL A 5 9.10 -17.99 9.60
N LEU A 6 8.36 -17.27 10.47
CA LEU A 6 7.43 -16.24 10.05
C LEU A 6 8.13 -15.07 9.33
N VAL A 7 9.34 -14.70 9.77
CA VAL A 7 10.14 -13.66 9.09
C VAL A 7 10.54 -14.13 7.67
N GLN A 8 10.90 -15.40 7.49
CA GLN A 8 11.24 -15.93 6.17
C GLN A 8 10.00 -15.99 5.27
N ILE A 9 8.83 -16.42 5.79
CA ILE A 9 7.56 -16.40 5.05
C ILE A 9 7.24 -14.98 4.56
N GLN A 10 7.35 -13.98 5.44
CA GLN A 10 7.14 -12.57 5.06
C GLN A 10 8.09 -12.12 3.93
N ARG A 11 9.37 -12.49 4.03
CA ARG A 11 10.38 -12.14 3.03
C ARG A 11 10.08 -12.76 1.67
N ILE A 12 9.74 -14.05 1.63
CA ILE A 12 9.38 -14.76 0.40
C ILE A 12 8.12 -14.14 -0.20
N ALA A 13 7.07 -13.96 0.58
CA ALA A 13 5.81 -13.36 0.11
C ALA A 13 6.00 -11.95 -0.45
N GLY A 14 6.92 -11.17 0.12
CA GLY A 14 7.25 -9.82 -0.34
C GLY A 14 7.83 -9.76 -1.76
N GLN A 15 8.41 -10.86 -2.27
CA GLN A 15 8.96 -10.94 -3.64
C GLN A 15 7.87 -11.10 -4.69
N TYR A 16 6.70 -11.62 -4.32
CA TYR A 16 5.56 -11.83 -5.24
C TYR A 16 4.68 -10.58 -5.33
N LYS A 17 4.71 -9.88 -6.46
CA LYS A 17 3.90 -8.66 -6.67
C LYS A 17 2.41 -8.91 -6.49
N ALA A 18 1.92 -10.08 -6.91
CA ALA A 18 0.52 -10.44 -6.85
C ALA A 18 0.01 -10.80 -5.44
N ILE A 19 0.88 -11.14 -4.49
CA ILE A 19 0.49 -11.39 -3.09
C ILE A 19 0.20 -10.04 -2.43
N GLN A 20 -1.03 -9.85 -1.97
CA GLN A 20 -1.50 -8.63 -1.32
C GLN A 20 -1.40 -8.71 0.20
N LYS A 21 -1.83 -9.86 0.76
CA LYS A 21 -1.88 -10.07 2.22
C LYS A 21 -1.53 -11.51 2.56
N VAL A 22 -0.83 -11.69 3.68
CA VAL A 22 -0.49 -12.98 4.27
C VAL A 22 -0.88 -12.98 5.73
N VAL A 23 -1.59 -14.01 6.15
CA VAL A 23 -2.12 -14.16 7.50
C VAL A 23 -1.73 -15.52 8.05
N LEU A 24 -1.13 -15.55 9.24
CA LEU A 24 -1.00 -16.76 10.05
C LEU A 24 -2.36 -17.02 10.70
N PHE A 25 -2.87 -18.26 10.63
CA PHE A 25 -4.10 -18.63 11.31
C PHE A 25 -3.89 -19.95 12.07
N GLY A 26 -4.95 -20.59 12.56
CA GLY A 26 -4.86 -21.84 13.31
C GLY A 26 -4.30 -21.70 14.72
N SER A 27 -3.72 -22.77 15.26
CA SER A 27 -3.29 -22.84 16.66
C SER A 27 -2.16 -21.87 16.99
N ARG A 28 -1.22 -21.66 16.06
CA ARG A 28 -0.13 -20.69 16.27
C ARG A 28 -0.59 -19.24 16.35
N ALA A 29 -1.63 -18.89 15.59
CA ALA A 29 -2.22 -17.56 15.66
C ALA A 29 -2.94 -17.33 17.00
N ARG A 30 -3.66 -18.36 17.49
CA ARG A 30 -4.36 -18.30 18.78
C ARG A 30 -3.46 -18.50 20.00
N GLN A 31 -2.16 -18.83 19.78
CA GLN A 31 -1.18 -19.11 20.86
C GLN A 31 -1.52 -20.33 21.71
N ASP A 32 -2.34 -21.27 21.19
CA ASP A 32 -2.70 -22.55 21.84
C ASP A 32 -1.99 -23.75 21.18
N HIS A 33 -0.90 -23.48 20.44
CA HIS A 33 -0.14 -24.48 19.70
C HIS A 33 0.81 -25.29 20.59
N GLU A 34 1.04 -26.53 20.21
CA GLU A 34 2.12 -27.36 20.73
C GLU A 34 3.45 -27.07 19.99
N PRO A 35 4.61 -27.46 20.57
CA PRO A 35 5.93 -27.21 19.95
C PRO A 35 6.05 -27.73 18.51
N GLN A 36 5.38 -28.84 18.18
CA GLN A 36 5.41 -29.47 16.85
C GLN A 36 4.28 -29.01 15.92
N SER A 37 3.39 -28.13 16.34
CA SER A 37 2.29 -27.66 15.49
C SER A 37 2.77 -27.03 14.18
N ASP A 38 2.02 -27.22 13.10
CA ASP A 38 2.28 -26.66 11.78
C ASP A 38 2.05 -25.14 11.74
N TYR A 39 2.54 -24.50 10.66
CA TYR A 39 2.23 -23.12 10.33
C TYR A 39 1.10 -23.07 9.29
N ASP A 40 -0.08 -22.62 9.68
CA ASP A 40 -1.21 -22.43 8.79
C ASP A 40 -1.18 -21.00 8.20
N ILE A 41 -0.97 -20.89 6.88
CA ILE A 41 -0.78 -19.62 6.18
C ILE A 41 -1.89 -19.40 5.16
N ALA A 42 -2.64 -18.31 5.33
CA ALA A 42 -3.61 -17.83 4.35
C ALA A 42 -2.99 -16.73 3.48
N VAL A 43 -3.11 -16.88 2.17
CA VAL A 43 -2.54 -15.96 1.18
C VAL A 43 -3.66 -15.36 0.34
N PHE A 44 -3.76 -14.03 0.37
CA PHE A 44 -4.68 -13.25 -0.45
C PHE A 44 -3.93 -12.74 -1.67
N ALA A 45 -4.19 -13.34 -2.81
CA ALA A 45 -3.45 -13.06 -4.04
C ALA A 45 -4.32 -13.35 -5.29
N PRO A 46 -5.37 -12.55 -5.56
CA PRO A 46 -6.36 -12.85 -6.62
C PRO A 46 -5.75 -12.88 -8.02
N ALA A 47 -4.61 -12.22 -8.22
CA ALA A 47 -3.91 -12.17 -9.52
C ALA A 47 -2.75 -13.19 -9.62
N LEU A 48 -2.55 -14.06 -8.60
CA LEU A 48 -1.46 -15.03 -8.61
C LEU A 48 -1.82 -16.22 -9.49
N THR A 49 -1.01 -16.49 -10.50
CA THR A 49 -1.21 -17.63 -11.41
C THR A 49 -0.96 -18.97 -10.71
N GLY A 50 -1.56 -20.05 -11.21
CA GLY A 50 -1.34 -21.38 -10.64
C GLY A 50 0.13 -21.81 -10.63
N ARG A 51 0.92 -21.38 -11.64
CA ARG A 51 2.38 -21.62 -11.66
C ARG A 51 3.09 -20.88 -10.52
N GLU A 52 2.74 -19.62 -10.27
CA GLU A 52 3.32 -18.85 -9.18
C GLU A 52 2.92 -19.39 -7.81
N GLN A 53 1.70 -19.94 -7.68
CA GLN A 53 1.26 -20.62 -6.45
C GLN A 53 2.12 -21.84 -6.13
N VAL A 54 2.47 -22.63 -7.16
CA VAL A 54 3.38 -23.80 -6.99
C VAL A 54 4.79 -23.32 -6.62
N LEU A 55 5.32 -22.31 -7.30
CA LEU A 55 6.64 -21.75 -6.99
C LEU A 55 6.70 -21.22 -5.55
N PHE A 56 5.68 -20.47 -5.13
CA PHE A 56 5.58 -19.96 -3.77
C PHE A 56 5.58 -21.09 -2.72
N ARG A 57 4.82 -22.17 -2.94
CA ARG A 57 4.82 -23.33 -2.03
C ARG A 57 6.22 -23.97 -1.95
N ASN A 58 6.87 -24.20 -3.09
CA ASN A 58 8.19 -24.79 -3.14
C ASN A 58 9.23 -23.93 -2.41
N GLU A 59 9.17 -22.60 -2.53
CA GLU A 59 10.05 -21.70 -1.79
C GLU A 59 9.82 -21.75 -0.27
N LEU A 60 8.58 -21.93 0.17
CA LEU A 60 8.27 -22.09 1.60
C LEU A 60 8.79 -23.44 2.12
N GLU A 61 8.73 -24.51 1.32
CA GLU A 61 9.31 -25.81 1.67
C GLU A 61 10.83 -25.79 1.84
N CYS A 62 11.52 -24.80 1.22
CA CYS A 62 12.95 -24.58 1.38
C CYS A 62 13.34 -23.84 2.68
N ILE A 63 12.38 -23.41 3.48
CA ILE A 63 12.64 -22.80 4.79
C ILE A 63 13.22 -23.87 5.73
N ASP A 64 14.35 -23.55 6.38
CA ASP A 64 15.00 -24.45 7.31
C ASP A 64 14.19 -24.59 8.61
N THR A 65 13.26 -25.51 8.58
CA THR A 65 12.37 -25.87 9.70
C THR A 65 11.88 -27.32 9.57
N PHE A 66 11.65 -27.98 10.71
CA PHE A 66 10.99 -29.29 10.75
C PHE A 66 9.45 -29.19 10.78
N HIS A 67 8.92 -27.99 10.93
CA HIS A 67 7.48 -27.76 10.93
C HIS A 67 6.95 -27.71 9.51
N LYS A 68 5.78 -28.32 9.31
CA LYS A 68 5.04 -28.18 8.05
C LYS A 68 4.49 -26.75 7.92
N ILE A 69 4.50 -26.23 6.70
CA ILE A 69 3.89 -24.95 6.37
C ILE A 69 2.73 -25.22 5.40
N ASP A 70 1.52 -25.15 5.93
CA ASP A 70 0.30 -25.36 5.15
C ASP A 70 -0.20 -24.03 4.58
N VAL A 71 -0.32 -23.96 3.24
CA VAL A 71 -0.70 -22.74 2.53
C VAL A 71 -2.08 -22.89 1.89
N VAL A 72 -2.97 -21.96 2.22
CA VAL A 72 -4.29 -21.81 1.61
C VAL A 72 -4.34 -20.48 0.84
N PHE A 73 -4.57 -20.54 -0.47
CA PHE A 73 -4.83 -19.35 -1.27
C PHE A 73 -6.32 -19.00 -1.18
N ILE A 74 -6.61 -17.80 -0.72
CA ILE A 74 -7.98 -17.32 -0.53
C ILE A 74 -8.51 -16.77 -1.84
N GLU A 75 -9.47 -17.47 -2.44
CA GLU A 75 -10.17 -17.08 -3.66
C GLU A 75 -11.51 -16.38 -3.32
N LYS A 76 -12.02 -15.62 -4.30
CA LYS A 76 -13.31 -14.91 -4.18
C LYS A 76 -14.47 -15.79 -3.72
N ARG A 77 -14.55 -17.02 -4.24
CA ARG A 77 -15.59 -18.01 -3.87
C ARG A 77 -15.55 -18.45 -2.41
N GLN A 78 -14.42 -18.24 -1.73
CA GLN A 78 -14.24 -18.60 -0.31
C GLN A 78 -14.59 -17.44 0.62
N LYS A 79 -14.83 -16.23 0.10
CA LYS A 79 -15.33 -15.10 0.88
C LYS A 79 -16.70 -15.48 1.46
N GLY A 80 -16.80 -15.49 2.80
CA GLY A 80 -18.02 -15.95 3.51
C GLY A 80 -18.01 -17.43 3.96
N SER A 81 -16.97 -18.21 3.64
CA SER A 81 -16.79 -19.54 4.22
C SER A 81 -16.43 -19.46 5.72
N GLU A 82 -16.67 -20.52 6.45
CA GLU A 82 -16.28 -20.62 7.87
C GLU A 82 -14.77 -20.41 8.05
N LEU A 83 -13.95 -21.01 7.19
CA LEU A 83 -12.51 -20.84 7.17
C LEU A 83 -12.14 -19.34 7.00
N TYR A 84 -12.78 -18.64 6.05
CA TYR A 84 -12.53 -17.22 5.82
C TYR A 84 -12.84 -16.37 7.07
N HIS A 85 -13.97 -16.65 7.74
CA HIS A 85 -14.33 -15.96 8.98
C HIS A 85 -13.35 -16.26 10.11
N HIS A 86 -12.86 -17.48 10.25
CA HIS A 86 -11.82 -17.83 11.22
C HIS A 86 -10.51 -17.08 10.95
N ILE A 87 -10.07 -17.04 9.68
CA ILE A 87 -8.85 -16.30 9.30
C ILE A 87 -8.98 -14.81 9.64
N LEU A 88 -10.14 -14.19 9.40
CA LEU A 88 -10.33 -12.76 9.69
C LEU A 88 -10.43 -12.47 11.20
N ARG A 89 -11.04 -13.38 11.97
CA ARG A 89 -11.28 -13.16 13.41
C ARG A 89 -10.04 -13.41 14.24
N ASP A 90 -9.35 -14.54 14.00
CA ASP A 90 -8.31 -15.06 14.88
C ASP A 90 -6.91 -14.97 14.24
N GLY A 91 -6.83 -14.57 12.97
CA GLY A 91 -5.57 -14.55 12.23
C GLY A 91 -4.65 -13.40 12.61
N VAL A 92 -3.35 -13.67 12.58
CA VAL A 92 -2.29 -12.69 12.77
C VAL A 92 -1.75 -12.25 11.40
N ILE A 93 -1.89 -10.97 11.08
CA ILE A 93 -1.41 -10.42 9.81
C ILE A 93 0.12 -10.45 9.81
N LEU A 94 0.70 -11.21 8.90
CA LEU A 94 2.14 -11.23 8.67
C LEU A 94 2.56 -10.14 7.68
N MET A 95 1.79 -9.94 6.61
CA MET A 95 2.03 -8.92 5.61
C MET A 95 0.70 -8.39 5.08
N ASP A 96 0.60 -7.08 4.93
CA ASP A 96 -0.51 -6.39 4.25
C ASP A 96 0.07 -5.23 3.44
N LYS A 97 0.12 -5.38 2.11
CA LYS A 97 0.71 -4.37 1.22
C LYS A 97 -0.05 -3.06 1.24
N PHE A 98 -1.39 -3.13 1.29
CA PHE A 98 -2.18 -1.92 1.38
C PHE A 98 -1.85 -1.14 2.66
N GLN A 99 -1.84 -1.81 3.80
CA GLN A 99 -1.54 -1.15 5.08
C GLN A 99 -0.12 -0.57 5.12
N ILE A 100 0.87 -1.27 4.56
CA ILE A 100 2.25 -0.75 4.45
C ILE A 100 2.27 0.52 3.58
N LYS A 101 1.57 0.53 2.44
CA LYS A 101 1.51 1.70 1.56
C LYS A 101 0.75 2.85 2.20
N LEU A 102 -0.36 2.57 2.88
CA LEU A 102 -1.13 3.56 3.61
C LEU A 102 -0.30 4.27 4.68
N ASN A 103 0.45 3.51 5.50
CA ASN A 103 1.32 4.08 6.51
C ASN A 103 2.43 4.95 5.89
N ASN A 104 3.00 4.53 4.75
CA ASN A 104 4.01 5.32 4.06
C ASN A 104 3.42 6.61 3.47
N PHE A 105 2.21 6.55 2.92
CA PHE A 105 1.50 7.72 2.41
C PHE A 105 1.16 8.70 3.55
N GLN A 106 0.64 8.20 4.66
CA GLN A 106 0.38 9.01 5.86
C GLN A 106 1.63 9.75 6.34
N ASN A 107 2.77 9.05 6.43
CA ASN A 107 4.03 9.68 6.80
C ASN A 107 4.50 10.74 5.79
N ALA A 108 4.26 10.51 4.50
CA ALA A 108 4.61 11.48 3.46
C ALA A 108 3.75 12.74 3.54
N VAL A 109 2.44 12.59 3.74
CA VAL A 109 1.52 13.72 3.95
C VAL A 109 1.92 14.54 5.18
N ALA A 110 2.21 13.88 6.31
CA ALA A 110 2.67 14.58 7.53
C ALA A 110 3.96 15.40 7.27
N ARG A 111 4.93 14.79 6.57
CA ARG A 111 6.17 15.50 6.22
C ARG A 111 5.98 16.63 5.21
N LEU A 112 4.97 16.54 4.34
CA LEU A 112 4.62 17.63 3.43
C LEU A 112 4.01 18.80 4.22
N HIS A 113 3.15 18.53 5.21
CA HIS A 113 2.65 19.57 6.13
C HIS A 113 3.78 20.26 6.87
N GLU A 114 4.73 19.52 7.48
CA GLU A 114 5.90 20.09 8.15
C GLU A 114 6.71 21.02 7.23
N ALA A 115 6.90 20.63 5.96
CA ALA A 115 7.63 21.44 5.00
C ALA A 115 6.86 22.72 4.60
N LEU A 116 5.53 22.64 4.49
CA LEU A 116 4.70 23.81 4.22
C LEU A 116 4.69 24.80 5.40
N GLU A 117 4.67 24.29 6.65
CA GLU A 117 4.81 25.12 7.85
C GLU A 117 6.18 25.83 7.89
N GLU A 118 7.27 25.11 7.59
CA GLU A 118 8.62 25.69 7.50
C GLU A 118 8.68 26.77 6.42
N ALA A 119 8.05 26.57 5.27
CA ALA A 119 8.01 27.52 4.19
C ALA A 119 7.27 28.82 4.56
N GLN A 120 6.28 28.77 5.44
CA GLN A 120 5.61 29.97 5.95
C GLN A 120 6.53 30.82 6.85
N MET A 121 7.46 30.18 7.57
CA MET A 121 8.40 30.84 8.47
C MET A 121 9.67 31.30 7.75
N ASN A 122 10.09 30.56 6.73
CA ASN A 122 11.35 30.76 6.02
C ASN A 122 11.12 30.68 4.50
N ASN A 123 10.92 31.81 3.88
CA ASN A 123 10.68 31.95 2.42
C ASN A 123 12.00 31.87 1.62
N SER A 124 12.74 30.74 1.76
CA SER A 124 13.95 30.50 0.96
C SER A 124 13.66 29.55 -0.21
N LEU A 125 14.40 29.75 -1.32
CA LEU A 125 14.30 28.85 -2.48
C LEU A 125 14.58 27.39 -2.11
N THR A 126 15.53 27.13 -1.22
CA THR A 126 15.85 25.78 -0.76
C THR A 126 14.68 25.12 -0.02
N VAL A 127 13.93 25.89 0.78
CA VAL A 127 12.74 25.37 1.48
C VAL A 127 11.63 25.09 0.48
N ARG A 128 11.40 26.00 -0.48
CA ARG A 128 10.44 25.79 -1.57
C ARG A 128 10.75 24.52 -2.36
N ASP A 129 12.00 24.30 -2.75
CA ASP A 129 12.43 23.09 -3.47
C ASP A 129 12.24 21.84 -2.61
N GLY A 130 12.46 21.94 -1.30
CA GLY A 130 12.17 20.90 -0.33
C GLY A 130 10.68 20.51 -0.29
N VAL A 131 9.77 21.49 -0.35
CA VAL A 131 8.32 21.27 -0.45
C VAL A 131 7.97 20.55 -1.75
N ILE A 132 8.50 21.01 -2.88
CA ILE A 132 8.26 20.41 -4.20
C ILE A 132 8.72 18.94 -4.21
N GLN A 133 9.90 18.63 -3.67
CA GLN A 133 10.40 17.28 -3.59
C GLN A 133 9.51 16.39 -2.69
N ARG A 134 9.03 16.90 -1.55
CA ARG A 134 8.10 16.16 -0.68
C ARG A 134 6.75 15.93 -1.36
N PHE A 135 6.26 16.90 -2.14
CA PHE A 135 5.08 16.74 -2.96
C PHE A 135 5.24 15.61 -4.00
N GLU A 136 6.38 15.52 -4.68
CA GLU A 136 6.67 14.41 -5.61
C GLU A 136 6.52 13.05 -4.93
N PHE A 137 7.16 12.87 -3.77
CA PHE A 137 7.07 11.61 -3.02
C PHE A 137 5.65 11.31 -2.54
N THR A 138 4.93 12.34 -2.09
CA THR A 138 3.55 12.19 -1.62
C THR A 138 2.63 11.79 -2.75
N SER A 139 2.75 12.42 -3.92
CA SER A 139 1.99 12.08 -5.13
C SER A 139 2.24 10.64 -5.57
N GLU A 140 3.50 10.21 -5.56
CA GLU A 140 3.90 8.86 -5.95
C GLU A 140 3.33 7.81 -4.97
N LEU A 141 3.34 8.08 -3.68
CA LEU A 141 2.78 7.21 -2.65
C LEU A 141 1.25 7.19 -2.69
N ALA A 142 0.60 8.32 -2.99
CA ALA A 142 -0.85 8.43 -3.08
C ALA A 142 -1.41 7.41 -4.10
N TRP A 143 -1.01 7.52 -5.38
CA TRP A 143 -1.55 6.63 -6.40
C TRP A 143 -1.15 5.16 -6.18
N LYS A 144 0.06 4.88 -5.65
CA LYS A 144 0.47 3.51 -5.30
C LYS A 144 -0.37 2.92 -4.17
N THR A 145 -0.76 3.72 -3.19
CA THR A 145 -1.64 3.28 -2.10
C THR A 145 -3.05 3.00 -2.61
N VAL A 146 -3.58 3.89 -3.43
CA VAL A 146 -4.87 3.69 -4.13
C VAL A 146 -4.83 2.41 -4.96
N ARG A 147 -3.76 2.18 -5.70
CA ARG A 147 -3.59 0.96 -6.50
C ARG A 147 -3.68 -0.31 -5.64
N GLU A 148 -2.95 -0.36 -4.53
CA GLU A 148 -3.01 -1.52 -3.63
C GLU A 148 -4.42 -1.72 -3.05
N TYR A 149 -5.13 -0.65 -2.72
CA TYR A 149 -6.53 -0.73 -2.29
C TYR A 149 -7.44 -1.28 -3.39
N LEU A 150 -7.36 -0.74 -4.60
CA LEU A 150 -8.18 -1.19 -5.74
C LEU A 150 -7.92 -2.66 -6.10
N LEU A 151 -6.68 -3.14 -5.93
CA LEU A 151 -6.37 -4.55 -6.09
C LEU A 151 -7.10 -5.44 -5.05
N THR A 152 -7.36 -4.96 -3.85
CA THR A 152 -8.18 -5.70 -2.87
C THR A 152 -9.64 -5.79 -3.29
N LEU A 153 -10.11 -4.86 -4.13
CA LEU A 153 -11.43 -4.86 -4.77
C LEU A 153 -11.44 -5.62 -6.10
N GLU A 154 -10.31 -6.23 -6.49
CA GLU A 154 -10.12 -6.99 -7.72
C GLU A 154 -10.29 -6.14 -9.00
N VAL A 155 -10.04 -4.84 -8.91
CA VAL A 155 -10.02 -3.95 -10.08
C VAL A 155 -8.80 -4.26 -10.94
N SER A 156 -9.02 -4.45 -12.25
CA SER A 156 -7.98 -4.71 -13.25
C SER A 156 -7.59 -3.43 -14.02
N ASP A 157 -6.56 -3.53 -14.87
CA ASP A 157 -6.11 -2.46 -15.79
C ASP A 157 -5.64 -1.16 -15.13
N ILE A 158 -5.17 -1.25 -13.90
CA ILE A 158 -4.62 -0.14 -13.10
C ILE A 158 -3.08 -0.11 -13.16
N ASN A 159 -2.54 0.09 -14.38
CA ASN A 159 -1.11 -0.04 -14.66
C ASN A 159 -0.33 1.29 -14.63
N ASN A 160 -1.00 2.43 -14.58
CA ASN A 160 -0.39 3.75 -14.54
C ASN A 160 -1.16 4.71 -13.61
N PRO A 161 -0.54 5.81 -13.16
CA PRO A 161 -1.17 6.72 -12.22
C PRO A 161 -2.53 7.26 -12.68
N LYS A 162 -2.66 7.63 -13.96
CA LYS A 162 -3.90 8.18 -14.51
C LYS A 162 -5.05 7.16 -14.45
N ASN A 163 -4.80 5.91 -14.83
CA ASN A 163 -5.82 4.85 -14.76
C ASN A 163 -6.21 4.55 -13.32
N VAL A 164 -5.23 4.49 -12.41
CA VAL A 164 -5.47 4.28 -10.98
C VAL A 164 -6.37 5.38 -10.41
N MET A 165 -6.06 6.65 -10.66
CA MET A 165 -6.84 7.76 -10.14
C MET A 165 -8.22 7.87 -10.82
N GLY A 166 -8.33 7.49 -12.09
CA GLY A 166 -9.61 7.34 -12.77
C GLY A 166 -10.51 6.29 -12.13
N GLU A 167 -9.95 5.14 -11.74
CA GLU A 167 -10.69 4.12 -10.98
C GLU A 167 -11.00 4.59 -9.55
N ALA A 168 -10.10 5.34 -8.91
CA ALA A 168 -10.37 5.96 -7.62
C ALA A 168 -11.60 6.89 -7.67
N TYR A 169 -11.71 7.68 -8.74
CA TYR A 169 -12.87 8.55 -8.98
C TYR A 169 -14.16 7.73 -9.16
N ARG A 170 -14.14 6.70 -10.01
CA ARG A 170 -15.30 5.81 -10.21
C ARG A 170 -15.74 5.10 -8.92
N ASN A 171 -14.81 4.76 -8.06
CA ASN A 171 -15.06 4.13 -6.77
C ASN A 171 -15.29 5.16 -5.63
N GLN A 172 -15.44 6.45 -5.93
CA GLN A 172 -15.73 7.54 -4.98
C GLN A 172 -14.67 7.72 -3.87
N LEU A 173 -13.44 7.25 -4.12
CA LEU A 173 -12.30 7.53 -3.23
C LEU A 173 -11.82 8.97 -3.36
N ILE A 174 -11.97 9.54 -4.54
CA ILE A 174 -11.73 10.96 -4.82
C ILE A 174 -12.96 11.57 -5.50
N THR A 175 -13.16 12.87 -5.33
CA THR A 175 -14.32 13.60 -5.85
C THR A 175 -13.93 14.74 -6.78
N ASP A 176 -12.70 15.24 -6.69
CA ASP A 176 -12.15 16.29 -7.54
C ASP A 176 -11.24 15.69 -8.62
N GLU A 177 -11.81 15.38 -9.79
CA GLU A 177 -11.06 14.83 -10.92
C GLU A 177 -10.02 15.81 -11.45
N ASP A 178 -10.39 17.09 -11.60
CA ASP A 178 -9.52 18.13 -12.17
C ASP A 178 -8.31 18.42 -11.27
N GLY A 179 -8.53 18.49 -9.96
CA GLY A 179 -7.47 18.66 -8.97
C GLY A 179 -6.46 17.50 -9.00
N TRP A 180 -6.94 16.26 -9.09
CA TRP A 180 -6.06 15.10 -9.19
C TRP A 180 -5.32 15.00 -10.53
N LEU A 181 -5.96 15.39 -11.63
CA LEU A 181 -5.27 15.52 -12.92
C LEU A 181 -4.18 16.60 -12.86
N GLN A 182 -4.43 17.71 -12.12
CA GLN A 182 -3.41 18.74 -11.92
C GLN A 182 -2.25 18.23 -11.05
N ILE A 183 -2.51 17.50 -9.97
CA ILE A 183 -1.46 16.83 -9.17
C ILE A 183 -0.56 15.96 -10.05
N LEU A 184 -1.15 15.14 -10.94
CA LEU A 184 -0.38 14.27 -11.83
C LEU A 184 0.44 15.07 -12.86
N ARG A 185 -0.09 16.18 -13.38
CA ARG A 185 0.64 17.10 -14.30
C ARG A 185 1.81 17.74 -13.56
N ASP A 186 1.56 18.37 -12.42
CA ASP A 186 2.60 19.05 -11.64
C ASP A 186 3.72 18.10 -11.25
N ARG A 187 3.39 16.88 -10.77
CA ARG A 187 4.39 15.85 -10.46
C ARG A 187 5.25 15.48 -11.67
N ASN A 188 4.69 15.41 -12.87
CA ASN A 188 5.47 15.11 -14.07
C ASN A 188 6.37 16.29 -14.47
N THR A 189 5.92 17.51 -14.26
CA THR A 189 6.67 18.73 -14.54
C THR A 189 7.85 18.92 -13.59
N THR A 190 7.71 18.56 -12.31
CA THR A 190 8.76 18.76 -11.28
C THR A 190 10.10 18.12 -11.63
N SER A 191 10.11 17.05 -12.43
CA SER A 191 11.34 16.40 -12.89
C SER A 191 12.18 17.27 -13.89
N HIS A 192 11.64 18.38 -14.38
CA HIS A 192 12.22 19.21 -15.43
C HIS A 192 12.12 20.72 -15.14
N ILE A 193 11.87 21.13 -13.90
CA ILE A 193 11.77 22.53 -13.54
C ILE A 193 13.16 23.17 -13.64
N TYR A 194 13.32 24.08 -14.59
CA TYR A 194 14.50 24.93 -14.77
C TYR A 194 14.19 26.43 -14.58
N ASP A 195 12.89 26.76 -14.40
CA ASP A 195 12.40 28.14 -14.25
C ASP A 195 11.83 28.35 -12.84
N ASP A 196 12.31 29.39 -12.17
CA ASP A 196 11.83 29.77 -10.83
C ASP A 196 10.35 30.16 -10.82
N GLY A 197 9.82 30.70 -11.92
CA GLY A 197 8.41 31.06 -12.06
C GLY A 197 7.50 29.84 -12.04
N GLU A 198 7.87 28.78 -12.78
CA GLU A 198 7.12 27.51 -12.78
C GLU A 198 7.16 26.81 -11.41
N ALA A 199 8.33 26.86 -10.75
CA ALA A 199 8.48 26.33 -9.38
C ALA A 199 7.54 27.04 -8.39
N GLU A 200 7.43 28.38 -8.48
CA GLU A 200 6.56 29.17 -7.62
C GLU A 200 5.07 28.87 -7.85
N GLU A 201 4.67 28.70 -9.11
CA GLU A 201 3.30 28.31 -9.43
C GLU A 201 2.93 26.92 -8.86
N ILE A 202 3.83 25.93 -9.01
CA ILE A 202 3.62 24.58 -8.47
C ILE A 202 3.57 24.65 -6.93
N PHE A 203 4.49 25.37 -6.30
CA PHE A 203 4.49 25.57 -4.85
C PHE A 203 3.16 26.17 -4.36
N SER A 204 2.66 27.20 -5.04
CA SER A 204 1.39 27.83 -4.71
C SER A 204 0.20 26.87 -4.81
N ARG A 205 0.18 25.99 -5.84
CA ARG A 205 -0.85 24.96 -5.98
C ARG A 205 -0.73 23.86 -4.90
N ILE A 206 0.48 23.49 -4.52
CA ILE A 206 0.70 22.53 -3.41
C ILE A 206 0.12 23.09 -2.12
N ALA A 207 0.49 24.33 -1.76
CA ALA A 207 0.08 24.97 -0.51
C ALA A 207 -1.42 25.31 -0.49
N GLY A 208 -2.00 25.66 -1.63
CA GLY A 208 -3.40 26.13 -1.73
C GLY A 208 -4.43 25.04 -2.01
N GLY A 209 -4.03 23.87 -2.51
CA GLY A 209 -5.00 22.86 -2.97
C GLY A 209 -4.55 21.41 -2.88
N HIS A 210 -3.36 21.06 -3.39
CA HIS A 210 -2.94 19.66 -3.46
C HIS A 210 -2.86 18.99 -2.09
N ILE A 211 -2.40 19.71 -1.06
CA ILE A 211 -2.34 19.19 0.31
C ILE A 211 -3.72 18.77 0.82
N ILE A 212 -4.76 19.53 0.52
CA ILE A 212 -6.14 19.27 0.93
C ILE A 212 -6.62 17.96 0.29
N LEU A 213 -6.35 17.76 -1.00
CA LEU A 213 -6.72 16.54 -1.72
C LEU A 213 -5.99 15.29 -1.19
N PHE A 214 -4.74 15.43 -0.75
CA PHE A 214 -4.03 14.34 -0.07
C PHE A 214 -4.65 14.01 1.29
N ASP A 215 -5.03 15.00 2.08
CA ASP A 215 -5.68 14.81 3.38
C ASP A 215 -7.04 14.11 3.21
N GLU A 216 -7.86 14.53 2.25
CA GLU A 216 -9.14 13.91 1.93
C GLU A 216 -8.98 12.44 1.52
N LEU A 217 -8.03 12.16 0.62
CA LEU A 217 -7.73 10.80 0.20
C LEU A 217 -7.25 9.93 1.37
N LEU A 218 -6.33 10.47 2.19
CA LEU A 218 -5.81 9.77 3.36
C LEU A 218 -6.93 9.43 4.35
N HIS A 219 -7.81 10.39 4.62
CA HIS A 219 -8.98 10.19 5.49
C HIS A 219 -9.87 9.05 4.96
N LYS A 220 -10.21 9.06 3.66
CA LYS A 220 -11.03 8.02 3.04
C LYS A 220 -10.36 6.64 3.08
N LEU A 221 -9.07 6.54 2.71
CA LEU A 221 -8.34 5.28 2.72
C LEU A 221 -8.16 4.72 4.15
N SER A 222 -8.07 5.59 5.16
CA SER A 222 -7.96 5.18 6.57
C SER A 222 -9.29 4.67 7.14
N ALA A 223 -10.42 5.09 6.59
CA ALA A 223 -11.76 4.63 6.98
C ALA A 223 -12.12 3.26 6.37
N VAL A 224 -11.38 2.79 5.35
CA VAL A 224 -11.62 1.49 4.70
C VAL A 224 -10.90 0.41 5.52
N ARG A 225 -11.69 -0.40 6.24
CA ARG A 225 -11.22 -1.53 7.05
C ARG A 225 -11.82 -2.83 6.57
#